data_d09677f092c0bc3685aa786d9111ab30
#
_entry.id   d09677f092c0bc3685aa786d9111ab30
#
_cell.length_a   1.000
_cell.length_b   1.000
_cell.length_c   1.000
_cell.angle_alpha   90.00
_cell.angle_beta   90.00
_cell.angle_gamma   90.00
#
_symmetry.space_group_name_H-M   'P 1'
#
loop_
_entity.id
_entity.type
_entity.pdbx_description
1 polymer ?
#
loop_
_entity_poly.entity_id
_entity_poly.type
_entity_poly.pdbx_seq_one_letter_code
_entity_poly.pdbx_strand_id
1 'polypeptide(L)'
;AKVVSAPERGHLPPAGLGPKRVLREFRVTRDALVPVGTKLSAAHFVPGQDVDVRAITRGKGFAGVMKRHNFSGGNASHGASLAHRTPGSVGNNQDPGRVWPGKRMPGRMGGTAHRTVQNVRVLRIDVKNELIFVKGQVPGPEGGVVVVRDALKNLVKNAYYTYRKGQTNEGELLDPAKGPAQYLPPGLIGLPFPAGTRELANTLPDVVEVGPEK
;
A
#
# COMPACT_ATOMS: atom_id res chain seq x y z
N ALA A 1 -14.01 -16.59 -20.93
CA ALA A 1 -13.96 -15.14 -20.80
C ALA A 1 -14.92 -14.73 -19.67
N LYS A 2 -14.45 -13.91 -18.72
CA LYS A 2 -15.31 -13.41 -17.63
C LYS A 2 -16.35 -12.49 -18.25
N VAL A 3 -17.64 -12.76 -18.01
CA VAL A 3 -18.72 -11.91 -18.50
C VAL A 3 -18.61 -10.55 -17.82
N VAL A 4 -18.38 -9.50 -18.60
CA VAL A 4 -18.32 -8.12 -18.14
C VAL A 4 -19.73 -7.57 -18.09
N SER A 5 -20.09 -6.87 -17.01
CA SER A 5 -21.41 -6.28 -16.85
C SER A 5 -21.68 -5.19 -17.92
N ALA A 6 -22.95 -4.93 -18.22
CA ALA A 6 -23.31 -3.94 -19.23
C ALA A 6 -22.79 -2.51 -18.92
N PRO A 7 -22.85 -2.02 -17.66
CA PRO A 7 -22.24 -0.73 -17.29
C PRO A 7 -20.73 -0.68 -17.52
N GLU A 8 -20.01 -1.74 -17.17
CA GLU A 8 -18.55 -1.81 -17.38
C GLU A 8 -18.19 -1.84 -18.88
N ARG A 9 -19.01 -2.50 -19.71
CA ARG A 9 -18.83 -2.48 -21.16
C ARG A 9 -19.04 -1.10 -21.76
N GLY A 10 -19.96 -0.30 -21.22
CA GLY A 10 -20.23 1.06 -21.68
C GLY A 10 -19.23 2.12 -21.18
N HIS A 11 -18.51 1.84 -20.09
CA HIS A 11 -17.61 2.81 -19.47
C HIS A 11 -16.27 2.99 -20.21
N LEU A 12 -15.72 1.94 -20.80
CA LEU A 12 -14.37 1.92 -21.36
C LEU A 12 -14.26 2.30 -22.86
N PRO A 13 -15.26 2.01 -23.72
CA PRO A 13 -15.19 2.32 -25.14
C PRO A 13 -14.93 3.80 -25.50
N PRO A 14 -15.47 4.81 -24.77
CA PRO A 14 -15.15 6.21 -25.05
C PRO A 14 -13.65 6.53 -24.96
N ALA A 15 -12.89 5.73 -24.20
CA ALA A 15 -11.43 5.84 -24.09
C ALA A 15 -10.67 4.94 -25.09
N GLY A 16 -11.36 4.27 -26.03
CA GLY A 16 -10.75 3.32 -26.96
C GLY A 16 -10.22 2.04 -26.30
N LEU A 17 -10.65 1.73 -25.08
CA LEU A 17 -10.16 0.61 -24.29
C LEU A 17 -11.14 -0.56 -24.27
N GLY A 18 -10.60 -1.77 -24.36
CA GLY A 18 -11.36 -2.99 -24.13
C GLY A 18 -11.61 -3.27 -22.64
N PRO A 19 -12.44 -4.29 -22.32
CA PRO A 19 -12.77 -4.65 -20.95
C PRO A 19 -11.55 -4.87 -20.08
N LYS A 20 -11.56 -4.34 -18.83
CA LYS A 20 -10.50 -4.46 -17.85
C LYS A 20 -10.92 -5.36 -16.69
N ARG A 21 -9.96 -6.07 -16.10
CA ARG A 21 -10.21 -6.98 -14.97
C ARG A 21 -10.54 -6.23 -13.68
N VAL A 22 -9.92 -5.09 -13.46
CA VAL A 22 -10.04 -4.27 -12.24
C VAL A 22 -10.00 -2.80 -12.62
N LEU A 23 -10.91 -2.03 -12.03
CA LEU A 23 -10.93 -0.58 -12.09
C LEU A 23 -10.61 -0.03 -10.70
N ARG A 24 -9.74 0.98 -10.62
CA ARG A 24 -9.36 1.65 -9.37
C ARG A 24 -9.22 3.13 -9.59
N GLU A 25 -9.65 3.90 -8.62
CA GLU A 25 -9.54 5.34 -8.57
C GLU A 25 -8.37 5.74 -7.67
N PHE A 26 -7.58 6.71 -8.12
CA PHE A 26 -6.52 7.34 -7.37
C PHE A 26 -6.80 8.84 -7.27
N ARG A 27 -6.68 9.39 -6.06
CA ARG A 27 -6.76 10.84 -5.88
C ARG A 27 -5.40 11.44 -6.23
N VAL A 28 -5.41 12.35 -7.19
CA VAL A 28 -4.22 13.07 -7.67
C VAL A 28 -4.51 14.57 -7.67
N THR A 29 -3.47 15.38 -7.68
CA THR A 29 -3.56 16.82 -7.86
C THR A 29 -3.90 17.15 -9.32
N ARG A 30 -4.40 18.36 -9.59
CA ARG A 30 -4.83 18.74 -10.95
C ARG A 30 -3.69 18.73 -11.97
N ASP A 31 -2.50 19.08 -11.52
CA ASP A 31 -1.26 19.09 -12.31
C ASP A 31 -0.74 17.68 -12.63
N ALA A 32 -1.14 16.68 -11.83
CA ALA A 32 -0.77 15.27 -12.03
C ALA A 32 -1.81 14.46 -12.83
N LEU A 33 -2.80 15.11 -13.41
CA LEU A 33 -3.77 14.45 -14.27
C LEU A 33 -3.13 14.07 -15.61
N VAL A 34 -3.21 12.79 -15.94
CA VAL A 34 -2.72 12.27 -17.23
C VAL A 34 -3.86 12.16 -18.25
N PRO A 35 -3.58 12.30 -19.56
CA PRO A 35 -4.59 12.12 -20.60
C PRO A 35 -5.24 10.75 -20.54
N VAL A 36 -6.53 10.70 -20.96
CA VAL A 36 -7.27 9.43 -21.04
C VAL A 36 -6.60 8.52 -22.07
N GLY A 37 -6.43 7.24 -21.71
CA GLY A 37 -5.75 6.26 -22.56
C GLY A 37 -4.26 6.11 -22.31
N THR A 38 -3.65 6.95 -21.49
CA THR A 38 -2.23 6.85 -21.11
C THR A 38 -1.95 5.51 -20.44
N LYS A 39 -0.90 4.81 -20.91
CA LYS A 39 -0.44 3.55 -20.34
C LYS A 39 0.68 3.84 -19.32
N LEU A 40 0.43 3.55 -18.07
CA LEU A 40 1.44 3.59 -17.01
C LEU A 40 2.26 2.29 -17.03
N SER A 41 3.54 2.40 -16.75
CA SER A 41 4.49 1.28 -16.67
C SER A 41 5.12 1.17 -15.28
N ALA A 42 5.90 0.12 -15.05
CA ALA A 42 6.69 -0.04 -13.82
C ALA A 42 7.69 1.12 -13.61
N ALA A 43 8.10 1.81 -14.68
CA ALA A 43 8.97 2.99 -14.63
C ALA A 43 8.38 4.20 -13.88
N HIS A 44 7.10 4.13 -13.47
CA HIS A 44 6.50 5.10 -12.57
C HIS A 44 7.20 5.14 -11.19
N PHE A 45 7.72 4.03 -10.74
CA PHE A 45 8.45 3.93 -9.48
C PHE A 45 9.96 3.99 -9.71
N VAL A 46 10.70 4.45 -8.71
CA VAL A 46 12.16 4.57 -8.76
C VAL A 46 12.77 3.65 -7.71
N PRO A 47 13.83 2.88 -8.03
CA PRO A 47 14.57 2.11 -7.06
C PRO A 47 15.05 2.97 -5.88
N GLY A 48 14.96 2.47 -4.65
CA GLY A 48 15.24 3.24 -3.43
C GLY A 48 14.05 4.03 -2.87
N GLN A 49 12.99 4.20 -3.64
CA GLN A 49 11.76 4.86 -3.20
C GLN A 49 11.01 4.00 -2.17
N ASP A 50 10.41 4.65 -1.17
CA ASP A 50 9.47 4.00 -0.25
C ASP A 50 8.05 4.11 -0.79
N VAL A 51 7.33 2.99 -0.77
CA VAL A 51 5.95 2.88 -1.26
C VAL A 51 5.02 2.26 -0.21
N ASP A 52 3.75 2.60 -0.29
CA ASP A 52 2.68 1.98 0.49
C ASP A 52 1.98 0.92 -0.38
N VAL A 53 1.95 -0.31 0.08
CA VAL A 53 1.38 -1.45 -0.63
C VAL A 53 0.09 -1.88 0.03
N ARG A 54 -1.03 -1.83 -0.71
CA ARG A 54 -2.37 -2.14 -0.22
C ARG A 54 -3.00 -3.28 -1.01
N ALA A 55 -3.50 -4.30 -0.31
CA ALA A 55 -4.28 -5.38 -0.92
C ALA A 55 -5.30 -5.98 0.07
N ILE A 56 -6.11 -6.91 -0.42
CA ILE A 56 -7.00 -7.71 0.40
C ILE A 56 -6.17 -8.82 1.05
N THR A 57 -6.30 -8.97 2.37
CA THR A 57 -5.55 -9.99 3.12
C THR A 57 -5.97 -11.40 2.75
N ARG A 58 -5.10 -12.38 2.99
CA ARG A 58 -5.45 -13.81 2.86
C ARG A 58 -6.64 -14.15 3.74
N GLY A 59 -7.61 -14.87 3.21
CA GLY A 59 -8.73 -15.39 3.97
C GLY A 59 -8.28 -16.48 4.94
N LYS A 60 -8.71 -16.38 6.21
CA LYS A 60 -8.44 -17.37 7.26
C LYS A 60 -9.73 -17.98 7.83
N GLY A 61 -10.84 -17.75 7.12
CA GLY A 61 -12.17 -18.22 7.53
C GLY A 61 -12.69 -17.57 8.81
N PHE A 62 -13.57 -18.28 9.51
CA PHE A 62 -14.04 -17.90 10.84
C PHE A 62 -12.95 -18.23 11.86
N ALA A 63 -12.51 -17.25 12.64
CA ALA A 63 -11.46 -17.41 13.63
C ALA A 63 -11.93 -17.02 15.03
N GLY A 64 -11.54 -17.82 16.01
CA GLY A 64 -11.76 -17.52 17.42
C GLY A 64 -10.92 -16.33 17.89
N VAL A 65 -11.21 -15.84 19.09
CA VAL A 65 -10.57 -14.63 19.64
C VAL A 65 -9.08 -14.79 19.87
N MET A 66 -8.59 -15.99 20.16
CA MET A 66 -7.17 -16.24 20.31
C MET A 66 -6.42 -16.01 18.99
N LYS A 67 -6.90 -16.59 17.88
CA LYS A 67 -6.29 -16.40 16.56
C LYS A 67 -6.51 -15.00 15.99
N ARG A 68 -7.72 -14.44 16.18
CA ARG A 68 -8.12 -13.17 15.56
C ARG A 68 -7.56 -11.95 16.29
N HIS A 69 -7.48 -12.01 17.62
CA HIS A 69 -7.19 -10.88 18.49
C HIS A 69 -6.06 -11.13 19.50
N ASN A 70 -5.41 -12.30 19.45
CA ASN A 70 -4.32 -12.69 20.36
C ASN A 70 -4.74 -12.72 21.84
N PHE A 71 -5.94 -13.19 22.14
CA PHE A 71 -6.39 -13.40 23.50
C PHE A 71 -5.70 -14.63 24.11
N SER A 72 -5.40 -14.58 25.43
CA SER A 72 -4.72 -15.66 26.15
C SER A 72 -5.60 -16.90 26.33
N GLY A 73 -6.93 -16.72 26.38
CA GLY A 73 -7.86 -17.80 26.75
C GLY A 73 -7.96 -18.02 28.24
N GLY A 74 -8.61 -19.10 28.63
CA GLY A 74 -8.73 -19.57 30.03
C GLY A 74 -7.62 -20.53 30.43
N ASN A 75 -7.64 -20.98 31.69
CA ASN A 75 -6.68 -21.95 32.21
C ASN A 75 -6.75 -23.28 31.47
N ALA A 76 -5.62 -23.96 31.33
CA ALA A 76 -5.54 -25.31 30.75
C ALA A 76 -5.86 -26.42 31.77
N SER A 77 -5.77 -26.13 33.08
CA SER A 77 -5.94 -27.05 34.20
C SER A 77 -6.67 -26.35 35.36
N HIS A 78 -6.56 -26.86 36.57
CA HIS A 78 -7.20 -26.34 37.79
C HIS A 78 -8.75 -26.28 37.70
N GLY A 79 -9.35 -27.36 37.22
CA GLY A 79 -10.79 -27.49 37.12
C GLY A 79 -11.47 -26.75 35.96
N ALA A 80 -10.70 -26.10 35.09
CA ALA A 80 -11.23 -25.48 33.89
C ALA A 80 -11.78 -26.56 32.95
N SER A 81 -13.07 -26.44 32.55
CA SER A 81 -13.73 -27.33 31.62
C SER A 81 -14.34 -26.51 30.49
N LEU A 82 -14.09 -26.92 29.24
CA LEU A 82 -14.64 -26.35 27.99
C LEU A 82 -14.35 -24.83 27.75
N ALA A 83 -13.70 -24.14 28.69
CA ALA A 83 -13.50 -22.69 28.65
C ALA A 83 -12.06 -22.28 28.24
N HIS A 84 -11.24 -23.22 27.75
CA HIS A 84 -9.81 -22.97 27.47
C HIS A 84 -9.57 -21.90 26.41
N ARG A 85 -10.46 -21.78 25.41
CA ARG A 85 -10.31 -20.87 24.26
C ARG A 85 -11.38 -19.79 24.18
N THR A 86 -12.08 -19.52 25.26
CA THR A 86 -13.16 -18.55 25.32
C THR A 86 -12.67 -17.10 25.37
N PRO A 87 -13.51 -16.13 24.92
CA PRO A 87 -13.16 -14.71 24.98
C PRO A 87 -13.16 -14.11 26.38
N GLY A 88 -13.76 -14.80 27.37
CA GLY A 88 -14.07 -14.23 28.68
C GLY A 88 -15.29 -13.31 28.62
N SER A 89 -15.38 -12.36 29.57
CA SER A 89 -16.51 -11.41 29.62
C SER A 89 -16.55 -10.48 28.41
N VAL A 90 -17.76 -10.26 27.91
CA VAL A 90 -18.02 -9.32 26.80
C VAL A 90 -18.52 -7.95 27.26
N GLY A 91 -18.81 -7.79 28.54
CA GLY A 91 -19.30 -6.52 29.10
C GLY A 91 -19.61 -6.62 30.58
N ASN A 92 -20.17 -5.56 31.12
CA ASN A 92 -20.68 -5.45 32.49
C ASN A 92 -22.18 -5.71 32.51
N ASN A 93 -22.79 -5.67 33.72
CA ASN A 93 -24.21 -5.90 33.95
C ASN A 93 -25.09 -4.74 33.42
N GLN A 94 -25.87 -4.16 34.33
CA GLN A 94 -26.90 -3.15 34.04
C GLN A 94 -26.31 -1.86 33.43
N ASP A 95 -25.15 -1.46 33.84
CA ASP A 95 -24.46 -0.27 33.31
C ASP A 95 -23.12 -0.70 32.66
N PRO A 96 -22.96 -0.56 31.31
CA PRO A 96 -23.78 0.15 30.32
C PRO A 96 -24.95 -0.65 29.71
N GLY A 97 -25.25 -1.89 30.14
CA GLY A 97 -26.36 -2.73 29.67
C GLY A 97 -26.24 -3.17 28.20
N ARG A 98 -25.11 -2.95 27.55
CA ARG A 98 -24.86 -3.32 26.15
C ARG A 98 -23.39 -3.69 25.93
N VAL A 99 -23.13 -4.34 24.81
CA VAL A 99 -21.77 -4.56 24.32
C VAL A 99 -21.30 -3.33 23.55
N TRP A 100 -20.15 -2.81 23.90
CA TRP A 100 -19.60 -1.62 23.26
C TRP A 100 -19.25 -1.89 21.78
N PRO A 101 -19.47 -0.90 20.87
CA PRO A 101 -18.98 -0.97 19.51
C PRO A 101 -17.46 -1.21 19.49
N GLY A 102 -17.00 -2.06 18.56
CA GLY A 102 -15.58 -2.39 18.46
C GLY A 102 -15.08 -3.47 19.44
N LYS A 103 -15.95 -4.05 20.27
CA LYS A 103 -15.57 -5.20 21.13
C LYS A 103 -14.97 -6.33 20.29
N ARG A 104 -13.81 -6.83 20.71
CA ARG A 104 -13.09 -7.91 20.03
C ARG A 104 -13.79 -9.24 20.21
N MET A 105 -14.37 -9.76 19.14
CA MET A 105 -15.15 -11.01 19.13
C MET A 105 -14.64 -11.96 18.05
N PRO A 106 -14.97 -13.28 18.14
CA PRO A 106 -14.71 -14.21 17.05
C PRO A 106 -15.45 -13.77 15.78
N GLY A 107 -14.95 -14.17 14.62
CA GLY A 107 -15.55 -13.82 13.35
C GLY A 107 -14.62 -14.05 12.16
N ARG A 108 -15.04 -13.63 10.99
CA ARG A 108 -14.23 -13.75 9.77
C ARG A 108 -12.91 -13.00 9.90
N MET A 109 -11.82 -13.65 9.55
CA MET A 109 -10.47 -13.09 9.58
C MET A 109 -9.89 -13.09 8.16
N GLY A 110 -9.60 -11.90 7.64
CA GLY A 110 -9.05 -11.76 6.28
C GLY A 110 -10.05 -12.04 5.16
N GLY A 111 -9.57 -12.01 3.93
CA GLY A 111 -10.34 -12.29 2.72
C GLY A 111 -11.20 -11.13 2.19
N THR A 112 -11.60 -10.21 3.04
CA THR A 112 -12.41 -9.02 2.68
C THR A 112 -11.76 -7.71 3.11
N ALA A 113 -10.92 -7.76 4.14
CA ALA A 113 -10.28 -6.58 4.71
C ALA A 113 -9.07 -6.14 3.89
N HIS A 114 -9.07 -4.88 3.47
CA HIS A 114 -7.87 -4.23 2.95
C HIS A 114 -6.88 -3.98 4.08
N ARG A 115 -5.60 -4.23 3.82
CA ARG A 115 -4.49 -3.84 4.68
C ARG A 115 -3.42 -3.16 3.84
N THR A 116 -2.79 -2.16 4.44
CA THR A 116 -1.68 -1.43 3.83
C THR A 116 -0.42 -1.73 4.63
N VAL A 117 0.62 -2.19 3.95
CA VAL A 117 1.97 -2.22 4.48
C VAL A 117 2.64 -0.92 4.05
N GLN A 118 3.11 -0.15 5.01
CA GLN A 118 3.67 1.18 4.77
C GLN A 118 5.19 1.13 4.68
N ASN A 119 5.78 2.06 3.93
CA ASN A 119 7.22 2.27 3.83
C ASN A 119 7.97 1.02 3.35
N VAL A 120 7.47 0.39 2.31
CA VAL A 120 8.13 -0.74 1.65
C VAL A 120 9.08 -0.18 0.61
N ARG A 121 10.38 -0.50 0.70
CA ARG A 121 11.39 0.01 -0.23
C ARG A 121 11.35 -0.75 -1.55
N VAL A 122 11.36 -0.02 -2.66
CA VAL A 122 11.57 -0.57 -4.00
C VAL A 122 13.06 -0.85 -4.18
N LEU A 123 13.41 -2.10 -4.48
CA LEU A 123 14.79 -2.52 -4.68
C LEU A 123 15.22 -2.40 -6.14
N ARG A 124 14.37 -2.90 -7.02
CA ARG A 124 14.66 -3.04 -8.45
C ARG A 124 13.38 -2.94 -9.26
N ILE A 125 13.50 -2.46 -10.46
CA ILE A 125 12.43 -2.41 -11.44
C ILE A 125 12.92 -3.07 -12.73
N ASP A 126 12.14 -4.01 -13.23
CA ASP A 126 12.33 -4.61 -14.55
C ASP A 126 11.31 -3.96 -15.50
N VAL A 127 11.79 -3.07 -16.32
CA VAL A 127 10.95 -2.28 -17.24
C VAL A 127 10.43 -3.16 -18.37
N LYS A 128 11.22 -4.13 -18.84
CA LYS A 128 10.84 -5.02 -19.92
C LYS A 128 9.72 -5.97 -19.56
N ASN A 129 9.78 -6.55 -18.36
CA ASN A 129 8.78 -7.50 -17.87
C ASN A 129 7.70 -6.83 -17.01
N GLU A 130 7.72 -5.50 -16.84
CA GLU A 130 6.78 -4.72 -16.01
C GLU A 130 6.71 -5.22 -14.55
N LEU A 131 7.88 -5.54 -13.95
CA LEU A 131 7.98 -6.06 -12.59
C LEU A 131 8.57 -5.01 -11.64
N ILE A 132 8.02 -4.97 -10.42
CA ILE A 132 8.52 -4.12 -9.33
C ILE A 132 8.93 -5.04 -8.17
N PHE A 133 10.20 -5.00 -7.79
CA PHE A 133 10.75 -5.77 -6.67
C PHE A 133 10.77 -4.90 -5.41
N VAL A 134 10.09 -5.37 -4.37
CA VAL A 134 9.96 -4.65 -3.11
C VAL A 134 10.55 -5.45 -1.95
N LYS A 135 11.14 -4.77 -0.97
CA LYS A 135 11.71 -5.38 0.23
C LYS A 135 10.63 -5.54 1.30
N GLY A 136 10.30 -6.78 1.67
CA GLY A 136 9.40 -7.05 2.79
C GLY A 136 8.12 -7.77 2.39
N GLN A 137 7.08 -7.58 3.18
CA GLN A 137 5.82 -8.28 3.03
C GLN A 137 4.85 -7.53 2.12
N VAL A 138 4.19 -8.27 1.24
CA VAL A 138 3.06 -7.78 0.44
C VAL A 138 1.78 -8.44 0.98
N PRO A 139 0.71 -7.67 1.26
CA PRO A 139 -0.51 -8.25 1.78
C PRO A 139 -1.25 -9.04 0.70
N GLY A 140 -1.94 -10.10 1.10
CA GLY A 140 -2.82 -10.88 0.25
C GLY A 140 -2.25 -12.21 -0.24
N PRO A 141 -3.05 -12.96 -1.01
CA PRO A 141 -2.62 -14.20 -1.67
C PRO A 141 -1.81 -13.89 -2.94
N GLU A 142 -1.09 -14.87 -3.41
CA GLU A 142 -0.44 -14.84 -4.72
C GLU A 142 -1.45 -14.65 -5.84
N GLY A 143 -1.07 -13.93 -6.89
CA GLY A 143 -1.97 -13.56 -8.00
C GLY A 143 -3.07 -12.55 -7.62
N GLY A 144 -3.07 -12.02 -6.39
CA GLY A 144 -4.00 -11.00 -5.94
C GLY A 144 -3.70 -9.62 -6.54
N VAL A 145 -4.72 -8.75 -6.57
CA VAL A 145 -4.54 -7.37 -7.02
C VAL A 145 -3.95 -6.54 -5.88
N VAL A 146 -2.84 -5.87 -6.17
CA VAL A 146 -2.11 -5.02 -5.25
C VAL A 146 -2.18 -3.58 -5.76
N VAL A 147 -2.44 -2.64 -4.88
CA VAL A 147 -2.39 -1.20 -5.14
C VAL A 147 -1.11 -0.65 -4.51
N VAL A 148 -0.25 -0.09 -5.32
CA VAL A 148 1.00 0.54 -4.90
C VAL A 148 0.87 2.05 -5.06
N ARG A 149 1.32 2.81 -4.08
CA ARG A 149 1.35 4.26 -4.11
C ARG A 149 2.55 4.76 -3.33
N ASP A 150 2.92 6.01 -3.53
CA ASP A 150 3.98 6.65 -2.76
C ASP A 150 3.71 6.61 -1.25
N ALA A 151 4.76 6.45 -0.45
CA ALA A 151 4.68 6.50 1.01
C ALA A 151 4.55 7.95 1.49
N LEU A 152 3.41 8.59 1.22
CA LEU A 152 3.18 10.02 1.49
C LEU A 152 3.50 10.43 2.92
N LYS A 153 3.15 9.60 3.91
CA LYS A 153 3.45 9.90 5.32
C LYS A 153 4.94 10.02 5.57
N ASN A 154 5.74 9.15 4.95
CA ASN A 154 7.19 9.17 5.09
C ASN A 154 7.81 10.36 4.35
N LEU A 155 7.35 10.63 3.13
CA LEU A 155 7.79 11.79 2.35
C LEU A 155 7.51 13.11 3.08
N VAL A 156 6.27 13.30 3.57
CA VAL A 156 5.90 14.51 4.33
C VAL A 156 6.70 14.65 5.62
N LYS A 157 6.92 13.55 6.34
CA LYS A 157 7.73 13.55 7.56
C LYS A 157 9.17 13.95 7.27
N ASN A 158 9.78 13.37 6.25
CA ASN A 158 11.15 13.69 5.86
C ASN A 158 11.28 15.15 5.39
N ALA A 159 10.37 15.62 4.56
CA ALA A 159 10.33 17.01 4.12
C ALA A 159 10.20 17.99 5.31
N TYR A 160 9.33 17.68 6.29
CA TYR A 160 9.17 18.49 7.49
C TYR A 160 10.46 18.55 8.32
N TYR A 161 11.15 17.41 8.52
CA TYR A 161 12.40 17.39 9.26
C TYR A 161 13.52 18.14 8.54
N THR A 162 13.64 18.00 7.22
CA THR A 162 14.60 18.75 6.39
C THR A 162 14.35 20.26 6.51
N TYR A 163 13.10 20.68 6.34
CA TYR A 163 12.70 22.08 6.51
C TYR A 163 13.04 22.63 7.91
N ARG A 164 12.72 21.87 8.97
CA ARG A 164 12.98 22.29 10.36
C ARG A 164 14.48 22.38 10.67
N LYS A 165 15.30 21.56 10.08
CA LYS A 165 16.76 21.63 10.23
C LYS A 165 17.38 22.79 9.45
N GLY A 166 16.70 23.33 8.44
CA GLY A 166 17.24 24.34 7.54
C GLY A 166 18.35 23.84 6.62
N GLN A 167 18.54 22.52 6.55
CA GLN A 167 19.59 21.88 5.77
C GLN A 167 19.03 20.69 5.00
N THR A 168 19.58 20.41 3.83
CA THR A 168 19.30 19.21 3.05
C THR A 168 19.75 17.96 3.79
N ASN A 169 19.35 16.78 3.32
CA ASN A 169 19.82 15.51 3.89
C ASN A 169 21.35 15.32 3.73
N GLU A 170 21.98 16.06 2.81
CA GLU A 170 23.43 16.07 2.56
C GLU A 170 24.17 17.16 3.35
N GLY A 171 23.45 17.93 4.19
CA GLY A 171 24.02 18.98 5.06
C GLY A 171 24.16 20.36 4.41
N GLU A 172 23.75 20.53 3.16
CA GLU A 172 23.69 21.83 2.49
C GLU A 172 22.54 22.67 3.02
N LEU A 173 22.71 24.00 3.03
CA LEU A 173 21.62 24.93 3.36
C LEU A 173 20.49 24.84 2.34
N LEU A 174 19.26 24.94 2.82
CA LEU A 174 18.08 24.97 1.96
C LEU A 174 18.10 26.21 1.07
N ASP A 175 18.00 26.01 -0.23
CA ASP A 175 17.94 27.07 -1.23
C ASP A 175 16.53 27.12 -1.84
N PRO A 176 15.80 28.23 -1.68
CA PRO A 176 14.45 28.38 -2.26
C PRO A 176 14.42 28.18 -3.78
N ALA A 177 15.52 28.42 -4.49
CA ALA A 177 15.61 28.27 -5.93
C ALA A 177 15.70 26.81 -6.39
N LYS A 178 16.19 25.89 -5.55
CA LYS A 178 16.33 24.46 -5.88
C LYS A 178 14.99 23.69 -5.87
N GLY A 179 13.89 24.30 -5.44
CA GLY A 179 12.55 23.72 -5.45
C GLY A 179 12.40 22.48 -4.55
N PRO A 180 11.37 21.65 -4.78
CA PRO A 180 11.03 20.54 -3.88
C PRO A 180 12.00 19.35 -3.92
N ALA A 181 12.88 19.24 -4.93
CA ALA A 181 13.83 18.14 -5.05
C ALA A 181 14.75 17.98 -3.83
N GLN A 182 15.11 19.08 -3.18
CA GLN A 182 15.95 19.11 -1.97
C GLN A 182 15.34 18.39 -0.75
N TYR A 183 14.04 18.11 -0.77
CA TYR A 183 13.34 17.38 0.30
C TYR A 183 13.25 15.88 0.06
N LEU A 184 13.71 15.40 -1.10
CA LEU A 184 13.72 13.97 -1.38
C LEU A 184 14.76 13.24 -0.52
N PRO A 185 14.52 11.96 -0.19
CA PRO A 185 15.52 11.13 0.47
C PRO A 185 16.83 11.08 -0.31
N PRO A 186 17.98 10.95 0.36
CA PRO A 186 19.27 10.83 -0.32
C PRO A 186 19.27 9.61 -1.25
N GLY A 187 19.89 9.75 -2.43
CA GLY A 187 19.96 8.70 -3.44
C GLY A 187 18.75 8.59 -4.37
N LEU A 188 17.68 9.36 -4.15
CA LEU A 188 16.57 9.46 -5.10
C LEU A 188 16.83 10.61 -6.09
N ILE A 189 17.11 10.24 -7.33
CA ILE A 189 17.30 11.20 -8.41
C ILE A 189 15.98 11.38 -9.16
N GLY A 190 15.14 12.26 -8.62
CA GLY A 190 13.88 12.61 -9.25
C GLY A 190 12.82 11.49 -9.22
N LEU A 191 11.57 11.88 -9.09
CA LEU A 191 10.43 10.99 -9.27
C LEU A 191 9.76 11.37 -10.58
N PRO A 192 9.25 10.40 -11.38
CA PRO A 192 8.52 10.70 -12.59
C PRO A 192 7.28 11.53 -12.27
N PHE A 193 7.11 12.65 -12.95
CA PHE A 193 5.95 13.50 -12.81
C PHE A 193 5.40 13.91 -14.17
N PRO A 194 4.09 13.79 -14.40
CA PRO A 194 3.06 13.35 -13.45
C PRO A 194 3.03 11.83 -13.24
N ALA A 195 3.58 11.03 -14.16
CA ALA A 195 3.61 9.57 -14.04
C ALA A 195 4.65 8.97 -15.00
N GLY A 196 5.17 7.78 -14.66
CA GLY A 196 6.02 6.99 -15.54
C GLY A 196 5.21 6.39 -16.68
N THR A 197 5.25 7.00 -17.84
CA THR A 197 4.57 6.50 -19.04
C THR A 197 5.38 5.42 -19.73
N ARG A 198 4.75 4.71 -20.68
CA ARG A 198 5.42 3.71 -21.49
C ARG A 198 6.52 4.32 -22.38
N GLU A 199 6.36 5.57 -22.77
CA GLU A 199 7.37 6.31 -23.54
C GLU A 199 8.63 6.51 -22.71
N LEU A 200 8.48 6.94 -21.45
CA LEU A 200 9.59 7.01 -20.50
C LEU A 200 10.25 5.64 -20.28
N ALA A 201 9.45 4.58 -20.17
CA ALA A 201 9.96 3.22 -20.01
C ALA A 201 10.88 2.80 -21.17
N ASN A 202 10.56 3.19 -22.40
CA ASN A 202 11.40 2.89 -23.56
C ASN A 202 12.77 3.58 -23.57
N THR A 203 12.95 4.62 -22.77
CA THR A 203 14.24 5.34 -22.64
C THR A 203 15.11 4.78 -21.52
N LEU A 204 14.56 3.94 -20.64
CA LEU A 204 15.27 3.34 -19.52
C LEU A 204 15.88 1.99 -19.89
N PRO A 205 16.95 1.55 -19.20
CA PRO A 205 17.48 0.21 -19.36
C PRO A 205 16.44 -0.85 -18.93
N ASP A 206 16.59 -2.07 -19.43
CA ASP A 206 15.68 -3.19 -19.15
C ASP A 206 15.47 -3.41 -17.63
N VAL A 207 16.53 -3.22 -16.85
CA VAL A 207 16.52 -3.36 -15.37
C VAL A 207 17.18 -2.14 -14.74
N VAL A 208 16.48 -1.53 -13.80
CA VAL A 208 16.98 -0.39 -13.01
C VAL A 208 17.08 -0.81 -11.55
N GLU A 209 18.25 -0.66 -10.96
CA GLU A 209 18.52 -1.02 -9.55
C GLU A 209 18.96 0.20 -8.72
N VAL A 210 18.88 0.07 -7.40
CA VAL A 210 19.46 1.06 -6.48
C VAL A 210 20.98 1.06 -6.71
N GLY A 211 21.52 2.23 -6.96
CA GLY A 211 22.99 2.38 -7.01
C GLY A 211 23.63 1.92 -5.70
N PRO A 212 24.92 1.54 -5.70
CA PRO A 212 25.62 1.15 -4.48
C PRO A 212 25.50 2.28 -3.45
N GLU A 213 25.06 1.93 -2.24
CA GLU A 213 25.06 2.88 -1.11
C GLU A 213 26.51 3.34 -0.90
N LYS A 214 26.74 4.64 -1.02
CA LYS A 214 28.03 5.28 -0.74
C LYS A 214 28.23 5.39 0.76
#